data_9406c3bd59322864bf53b028b844efb1
#
_entry.id   9406c3bd59322864bf53b028b844efb1
#
_cell.length_a   1.000
_cell.length_b   1.000
_cell.length_c   1.000
_cell.angle_alpha   90.00
_cell.angle_beta   90.00
_cell.angle_gamma   90.00
#
_symmetry.space_group_name_H-M   'P 1'
#
loop_
_entity.id
_entity.type
_entity.pdbx_description
1 polymer ?
#
loop_
_entity_poly.entity_id
_entity_poly.type
_entity_poly.pdbx_seq_one_letter_code
_entity_poly.pdbx_strand_id
1 'polypeptide(L)'
;MVDLTTTYMGLTLKNPVVPSASPLSRDLDTIKRMEDAGAGAVTLYSLFEEQIDQEAMLLDSIIEDTKYRYAEHEDFFPELGEFRRDEKLYLDLISDAKAAVDIPVIASLNGYSEGGWTRYARLFEEAGADAIELNLYYLPTSTQLTGVQIEDHYLAVLDRVRDEVSIPLAMKLNPFF
;
A
#
# COMPACT_ATOMS: atom_id res chain seq x y z
N MET A 1 5.98 -36.98 -0.54
CA MET A 1 5.77 -35.62 0.01
C MET A 1 4.55 -35.08 -0.71
N VAL A 2 3.62 -34.45 0.00
CA VAL A 2 2.41 -33.87 -0.63
C VAL A 2 2.86 -32.60 -1.37
N ASP A 3 2.44 -32.45 -2.62
CA ASP A 3 2.63 -31.21 -3.37
C ASP A 3 1.59 -30.18 -2.88
N LEU A 4 2.07 -29.02 -2.38
CA LEU A 4 1.27 -27.92 -1.90
C LEU A 4 1.28 -26.71 -2.84
N THR A 5 1.89 -26.87 -4.03
CA THR A 5 1.95 -25.81 -5.05
C THR A 5 0.53 -25.37 -5.41
N THR A 6 0.33 -24.05 -5.45
CA THR A 6 -0.96 -23.44 -5.75
C THR A 6 -0.79 -22.16 -6.56
N THR A 7 -1.90 -21.61 -7.02
CA THR A 7 -1.91 -20.32 -7.73
C THR A 7 -2.75 -19.33 -6.96
N TYR A 8 -2.22 -18.14 -6.76
CA TYR A 8 -2.93 -16.99 -6.17
C TYR A 8 -2.62 -15.73 -6.98
N MET A 9 -3.64 -15.00 -7.39
CA MET A 9 -3.52 -13.77 -8.22
C MET A 9 -2.72 -14.02 -9.53
N GLY A 10 -2.76 -15.23 -10.09
CA GLY A 10 -1.93 -15.62 -11.25
C GLY A 10 -0.47 -15.94 -10.90
N LEU A 11 -0.03 -15.74 -9.66
CA LEU A 11 1.31 -16.09 -9.17
C LEU A 11 1.35 -17.56 -8.75
N THR A 12 2.41 -18.27 -9.13
CA THR A 12 2.64 -19.64 -8.66
C THR A 12 3.33 -19.61 -7.31
N LEU A 13 2.68 -20.17 -6.28
CA LEU A 13 3.19 -20.25 -4.93
C LEU A 13 3.62 -21.66 -4.58
N LYS A 14 4.73 -21.82 -3.83
CA LYS A 14 5.19 -23.14 -3.34
C LYS A 14 4.21 -23.81 -2.36
N ASN A 15 3.33 -23.03 -1.73
CA ASN A 15 2.25 -23.47 -0.86
C ASN A 15 1.26 -22.31 -0.62
N PRO A 16 0.05 -22.55 -0.06
CA PRO A 16 -0.97 -21.51 0.14
C PRO A 16 -0.76 -20.62 1.38
N VAL A 17 0.34 -20.73 2.10
CA VAL A 17 0.57 -19.95 3.32
C VAL A 17 1.13 -18.58 2.94
N VAL A 18 0.32 -17.56 3.10
CA VAL A 18 0.67 -16.16 2.84
C VAL A 18 0.42 -15.33 4.09
N PRO A 19 1.47 -14.83 4.78
CA PRO A 19 1.30 -13.86 5.84
C PRO A 19 0.55 -12.63 5.33
N SER A 20 -0.54 -12.26 6.01
CA SER A 20 -1.35 -11.10 5.64
C SER A 20 -0.68 -9.79 6.07
N ALA A 21 -1.14 -8.67 5.52
CA ALA A 21 -0.71 -7.33 5.88
C ALA A 21 -0.75 -7.13 7.40
N SER A 22 0.41 -6.87 8.00
CA SER A 22 0.57 -6.67 9.44
C SER A 22 1.83 -5.88 9.75
N PRO A 23 1.97 -5.32 10.97
CA PRO A 23 3.19 -4.62 11.38
C PRO A 23 4.46 -5.49 11.32
N LEU A 24 4.35 -6.81 11.32
CA LEU A 24 5.49 -7.74 11.24
C LEU A 24 6.26 -7.61 9.94
N SER A 25 5.61 -7.23 8.84
CA SER A 25 6.24 -7.03 7.54
C SER A 25 6.78 -5.61 7.31
N ARG A 26 6.94 -4.81 8.38
CA ARG A 26 7.66 -3.51 8.32
C ARG A 26 9.18 -3.68 8.34
N ASP A 27 9.65 -4.82 8.80
CA ASP A 27 11.05 -5.11 8.99
C ASP A 27 11.53 -6.18 8.01
N LEU A 28 12.60 -5.88 7.27
CA LEU A 28 13.14 -6.74 6.22
C LEU A 28 13.64 -8.09 6.77
N ASP A 29 14.25 -8.10 7.95
CA ASP A 29 14.72 -9.35 8.55
C ASP A 29 13.57 -10.25 8.99
N THR A 30 12.44 -9.64 9.36
CA THR A 30 11.21 -10.39 9.65
C THR A 30 10.60 -10.97 8.37
N ILE A 31 10.64 -10.25 7.24
CA ILE A 31 10.20 -10.76 5.92
C ILE A 31 11.06 -11.97 5.52
N LYS A 32 12.37 -11.90 5.63
CA LYS A 32 13.29 -13.05 5.38
C LYS A 32 12.94 -14.25 6.27
N ARG A 33 12.68 -14.01 7.56
CA ARG A 33 12.26 -15.07 8.49
C ARG A 33 10.93 -15.70 8.13
N MET A 34 9.98 -14.96 7.53
CA MET A 34 8.73 -15.52 7.01
C MET A 34 9.01 -16.47 5.85
N GLU A 35 9.89 -16.11 4.94
CA GLU A 35 10.32 -16.99 3.85
C GLU A 35 11.03 -18.25 4.36
N ASP A 36 11.98 -18.10 5.30
CA ASP A 36 12.71 -19.22 5.95
C ASP A 36 11.75 -20.16 6.70
N ALA A 37 10.68 -19.62 7.28
CA ALA A 37 9.62 -20.39 7.91
C ALA A 37 8.68 -21.09 6.92
N GLY A 38 8.86 -20.84 5.61
CA GLY A 38 8.16 -21.55 4.54
C GLY A 38 6.99 -20.80 3.92
N ALA A 39 6.83 -19.50 4.15
CA ALA A 39 5.78 -18.71 3.48
C ALA A 39 5.85 -18.85 1.95
N GLY A 40 4.70 -18.96 1.29
CA GLY A 40 4.60 -19.05 -0.17
C GLY A 40 4.64 -17.69 -0.87
N ALA A 41 4.22 -16.62 -0.18
CA ALA A 41 4.34 -15.22 -0.56
C ALA A 41 4.28 -14.39 0.73
N VAL A 42 4.51 -13.08 0.66
CA VAL A 42 4.31 -12.15 1.78
C VAL A 42 3.48 -10.95 1.34
N THR A 43 2.49 -10.57 2.17
CA THR A 43 1.81 -9.29 2.01
C THR A 43 2.42 -8.27 2.97
N LEU A 44 2.90 -7.16 2.44
CA LEU A 44 3.48 -6.09 3.25
C LEU A 44 2.40 -5.40 4.09
N TYR A 45 2.81 -4.69 5.15
CA TYR A 45 1.87 -3.86 5.91
C TYR A 45 1.20 -2.85 4.97
N SER A 46 -0.03 -2.44 5.31
CA SER A 46 -0.76 -1.52 4.43
C SER A 46 -0.19 -0.10 4.51
N LEU A 47 0.04 0.51 3.36
CA LEU A 47 0.25 1.94 3.25
C LEU A 47 -1.11 2.64 3.37
N PHE A 48 -1.22 3.66 4.20
CA PHE A 48 -2.43 4.45 4.38
C PHE A 48 -2.25 5.83 3.75
N GLU A 49 -2.94 6.10 2.65
CA GLU A 49 -2.94 7.39 1.98
C GLU A 49 -3.30 8.53 2.94
N GLU A 50 -4.33 8.33 3.76
CA GLU A 50 -4.79 9.32 4.73
C GLU A 50 -3.69 9.73 5.73
N GLN A 51 -2.86 8.79 6.18
CA GLN A 51 -1.76 9.08 7.11
C GLN A 51 -0.69 9.93 6.43
N ILE A 52 -0.34 9.61 5.18
CA ILE A 52 0.65 10.38 4.42
C ILE A 52 0.18 11.82 4.19
N ASP A 53 -1.09 11.99 3.83
CA ASP A 53 -1.66 13.32 3.60
C ASP A 53 -1.76 14.13 4.91
N GLN A 54 -2.12 13.49 6.03
CA GLN A 54 -2.14 14.13 7.34
C GLN A 54 -0.73 14.57 7.79
N GLU A 55 0.28 13.74 7.59
CA GLU A 55 1.67 14.11 7.88
C GLU A 55 2.15 15.29 7.03
N ALA A 56 1.83 15.28 5.73
CA ALA A 56 2.15 16.39 4.84
C ALA A 56 1.48 17.70 5.28
N MET A 57 0.18 17.68 5.62
CA MET A 57 -0.55 18.84 6.12
C MET A 57 0.00 19.36 7.45
N LEU A 58 0.38 18.45 8.37
CA LEU A 58 0.96 18.83 9.65
C LEU A 58 2.31 19.52 9.46
N LEU A 59 3.14 19.00 8.58
CA LEU A 59 4.44 19.61 8.24
C LEU A 59 4.27 20.99 7.60
N ASP A 60 3.34 21.12 6.65
CA ASP A 60 3.02 22.42 6.04
C ASP A 60 2.63 23.46 7.12
N SER A 61 1.78 23.06 8.07
CA SER A 61 1.35 23.95 9.16
C SER A 61 2.51 24.35 10.09
N ILE A 62 3.42 23.42 10.39
CA ILE A 62 4.62 23.69 11.21
C ILE A 62 5.58 24.64 10.47
N ILE A 63 5.77 24.42 9.18
CA ILE A 63 6.64 25.27 8.37
C ILE A 63 6.07 26.68 8.24
N GLU A 64 4.76 26.81 7.98
CA GLU A 64 4.11 28.13 7.94
C GLU A 64 4.23 28.88 9.28
N ASP A 65 3.97 28.21 10.40
CA ASP A 65 4.09 28.79 11.75
C ASP A 65 5.54 29.21 12.06
N THR A 66 6.50 28.42 11.58
CA THR A 66 7.93 28.70 11.78
C THR A 66 8.43 29.80 10.87
N LYS A 67 8.01 29.87 9.60
CA LYS A 67 8.29 30.99 8.69
C LYS A 67 7.76 32.31 9.26
N TYR A 68 6.57 32.29 9.85
CA TYR A 68 5.98 33.49 10.49
C TYR A 68 6.77 33.95 11.71
N ARG A 69 7.36 33.02 12.48
CA ARG A 69 8.15 33.34 13.69
C ARG A 69 9.59 33.75 13.39
N TYR A 70 10.17 33.28 12.27
CA TYR A 70 11.57 33.48 11.93
C TYR A 70 11.74 34.02 10.50
N ALA A 71 11.03 35.09 10.19
CA ALA A 71 11.03 35.71 8.86
C ALA A 71 12.41 36.18 8.34
N GLU A 72 13.46 36.10 9.17
CA GLU A 72 14.84 36.51 8.83
C GLU A 72 15.73 35.31 8.32
N HIS A 73 15.20 34.07 8.25
CA HIS A 73 15.98 32.88 7.90
C HIS A 73 15.30 32.06 6.80
N GLU A 74 15.07 32.63 5.62
CA GLU A 74 14.43 31.92 4.48
C GLU A 74 15.22 30.71 3.96
N ASP A 75 16.54 30.64 4.20
CA ASP A 75 17.43 29.60 3.61
C ASP A 75 17.54 28.32 4.46
N PHE A 76 16.81 28.20 5.61
CA PHE A 76 17.03 27.09 6.54
C PHE A 76 16.00 25.94 6.43
N PHE A 77 15.02 26.05 5.58
CA PHE A 77 13.97 25.03 5.45
C PHE A 77 14.22 24.15 4.22
N PRO A 78 14.27 22.81 4.41
CA PRO A 78 14.33 21.89 3.29
C PRO A 78 13.07 22.01 2.42
N GLU A 79 13.20 21.81 1.13
CA GLU A 79 12.08 21.81 0.20
C GLU A 79 11.06 20.72 0.59
N LEU A 80 9.78 21.04 0.59
CA LEU A 80 8.65 20.18 0.98
C LEU A 80 8.59 18.81 0.26
N GLY A 81 9.29 18.66 -0.87
CA GLY A 81 9.38 17.39 -1.61
C GLY A 81 10.09 16.26 -0.87
N GLU A 82 10.87 16.54 0.17
CA GLU A 82 11.60 15.52 0.94
C GLU A 82 10.79 14.90 2.08
N PHE A 83 9.60 15.41 2.40
CA PHE A 83 8.85 15.04 3.62
C PHE A 83 7.77 13.96 3.45
N ARG A 84 7.69 13.28 2.32
CA ARG A 84 6.90 12.04 2.21
C ARG A 84 7.72 10.84 2.67
N ARG A 85 8.18 10.90 3.90
CA ARG A 85 9.08 9.90 4.48
C ARG A 85 8.47 8.51 4.48
N ASP A 86 7.22 8.38 4.88
CA ASP A 86 6.54 7.09 4.98
C ASP A 86 6.26 6.48 3.61
N GLU A 87 5.93 7.29 2.60
CA GLU A 87 5.83 6.85 1.21
C GLU A 87 7.15 6.28 0.72
N LYS A 88 8.25 7.04 0.87
CA LYS A 88 9.58 6.59 0.45
C LYS A 88 10.01 5.34 1.18
N LEU A 89 9.84 5.28 2.50
CA LEU A 89 10.18 4.09 3.29
C LEU A 89 9.41 2.84 2.84
N TYR A 90 8.16 3.00 2.43
CA TYR A 90 7.36 1.89 1.93
C TYR A 90 7.85 1.40 0.55
N LEU A 91 8.16 2.31 -0.36
CA LEU A 91 8.69 1.98 -1.69
C LEU A 91 10.09 1.34 -1.61
N ASP A 92 10.95 1.88 -0.75
CA ASP A 92 12.26 1.29 -0.45
C ASP A 92 12.10 -0.12 0.11
N LEU A 93 11.14 -0.35 1.02
CA LEU A 93 10.87 -1.67 1.59
C LEU A 93 10.40 -2.67 0.51
N ILE A 94 9.57 -2.26 -0.45
CA ILE A 94 9.18 -3.14 -1.58
C ILE A 94 10.44 -3.57 -2.33
N SER A 95 11.28 -2.61 -2.72
CA SER A 95 12.49 -2.87 -3.50
C SER A 95 13.48 -3.75 -2.73
N ASP A 96 13.69 -3.48 -1.44
CA ASP A 96 14.58 -4.24 -0.57
C ASP A 96 14.06 -5.66 -0.33
N ALA A 97 12.76 -5.83 -0.11
CA ALA A 97 12.14 -7.14 0.03
C ALA A 97 12.30 -7.95 -1.26
N LYS A 98 12.03 -7.36 -2.42
CA LYS A 98 12.22 -8.02 -3.72
C LYS A 98 13.65 -8.44 -3.99
N ALA A 99 14.63 -7.69 -3.49
CA ALA A 99 16.05 -8.05 -3.61
C ALA A 99 16.47 -9.12 -2.60
N ALA A 100 15.73 -9.32 -1.51
CA ALA A 100 16.13 -10.12 -0.36
C ALA A 100 15.45 -11.49 -0.26
N VAL A 101 14.27 -11.69 -0.89
CA VAL A 101 13.50 -12.94 -0.85
C VAL A 101 13.14 -13.42 -2.25
N ASP A 102 13.00 -14.75 -2.41
CA ASP A 102 12.60 -15.39 -3.66
C ASP A 102 11.07 -15.56 -3.79
N ILE A 103 10.33 -15.39 -2.69
CA ILE A 103 8.86 -15.48 -2.69
C ILE A 103 8.22 -14.18 -3.20
N PRO A 104 7.03 -14.24 -3.81
CA PRO A 104 6.31 -13.06 -4.23
C PRO A 104 6.05 -12.06 -3.09
N VAL A 105 6.26 -10.77 -3.40
CA VAL A 105 6.00 -9.64 -2.51
C VAL A 105 4.75 -8.91 -2.97
N ILE A 106 3.71 -8.92 -2.13
CA ILE A 106 2.42 -8.29 -2.39
C ILE A 106 2.37 -6.98 -1.61
N ALA A 107 2.30 -5.86 -2.30
CA ALA A 107 2.11 -4.56 -1.67
C ALA A 107 0.65 -4.40 -1.22
N SER A 108 0.41 -3.65 -0.14
CA SER A 108 -0.94 -3.44 0.40
C SER A 108 -1.25 -1.96 0.54
N LEU A 109 -2.40 -1.53 0.03
CA LEU A 109 -2.84 -0.14 -0.02
C LEU A 109 -4.18 0.06 0.65
N ASN A 110 -4.26 1.05 1.52
CA ASN A 110 -5.49 1.68 1.99
C ASN A 110 -5.56 3.08 1.40
N GLY A 111 -6.18 3.22 0.25
CA GLY A 111 -6.48 4.50 -0.35
C GLY A 111 -7.85 5.03 0.08
N TYR A 112 -8.06 6.33 -0.05
CA TYR A 112 -9.37 6.94 0.18
C TYR A 112 -9.78 7.87 -0.98
N SER A 113 -8.82 8.40 -1.73
CA SER A 113 -9.08 9.24 -2.90
C SER A 113 -8.93 8.46 -4.21
N GLU A 114 -9.66 8.87 -5.24
CA GLU A 114 -9.56 8.26 -6.57
C GLU A 114 -8.13 8.37 -7.14
N GLY A 115 -7.47 9.52 -6.92
CA GLY A 115 -6.09 9.76 -7.37
C GLY A 115 -5.06 8.99 -6.57
N GLY A 116 -5.31 8.77 -5.28
CA GLY A 116 -4.42 8.00 -4.40
C GLY A 116 -4.35 6.53 -4.81
N TRP A 117 -5.47 5.88 -5.09
CA TRP A 117 -5.50 4.49 -5.54
C TRP A 117 -4.61 4.26 -6.76
N THR A 118 -4.76 5.05 -7.80
CA THR A 118 -4.02 4.92 -9.06
C THR A 118 -2.56 5.30 -8.91
N ARG A 119 -2.29 6.39 -8.18
CA ARG A 119 -0.93 6.87 -7.96
C ARG A 119 -0.08 5.84 -7.20
N TYR A 120 -0.57 5.34 -6.05
CA TYR A 120 0.18 4.39 -5.24
C TYR A 120 0.31 3.03 -5.91
N ALA A 121 -0.71 2.57 -6.62
CA ALA A 121 -0.61 1.32 -7.37
C ALA A 121 0.53 1.36 -8.39
N ARG A 122 0.67 2.45 -9.13
CA ARG A 122 1.76 2.66 -10.08
C ARG A 122 3.13 2.69 -9.40
N LEU A 123 3.26 3.42 -8.29
CA LEU A 123 4.50 3.49 -7.52
C LEU A 123 4.92 2.11 -6.96
N PHE A 124 3.95 1.28 -6.55
CA PHE A 124 4.23 -0.08 -6.07
C PHE A 124 4.73 -1.00 -7.19
N GLU A 125 4.13 -0.91 -8.37
CA GLU A 125 4.61 -1.63 -9.55
C GLU A 125 6.03 -1.17 -9.94
N GLU A 126 6.29 0.13 -9.98
CA GLU A 126 7.60 0.72 -10.26
C GLU A 126 8.66 0.30 -9.22
N ALA A 127 8.28 0.14 -7.96
CA ALA A 127 9.15 -0.37 -6.90
C ALA A 127 9.40 -1.88 -6.97
N GLY A 128 8.68 -2.61 -7.86
CA GLY A 128 8.90 -4.02 -8.14
C GLY A 128 7.99 -4.99 -7.39
N ALA A 129 6.87 -4.55 -6.84
CA ALA A 129 5.87 -5.46 -6.26
C ALA A 129 5.37 -6.48 -7.30
N ASP A 130 5.15 -7.73 -6.88
CA ASP A 130 4.61 -8.78 -7.76
C ASP A 130 3.09 -8.70 -7.90
N ALA A 131 2.41 -8.10 -6.93
CA ALA A 131 0.97 -7.89 -6.92
C ALA A 131 0.58 -6.82 -5.91
N ILE A 132 -0.66 -6.35 -5.97
CA ILE A 132 -1.20 -5.35 -5.05
C ILE A 132 -2.49 -5.84 -4.40
N GLU A 133 -2.59 -5.71 -3.08
CA GLU A 133 -3.81 -5.88 -2.31
C GLU A 133 -4.44 -4.51 -2.04
N LEU A 134 -5.63 -4.25 -2.59
CA LEU A 134 -6.41 -3.04 -2.36
C LEU A 134 -7.37 -3.29 -1.19
N ASN A 135 -7.20 -2.56 -0.08
CA ASN A 135 -8.09 -2.66 1.07
C ASN A 135 -9.23 -1.64 0.95
N LEU A 136 -10.35 -2.09 0.43
CA LEU A 136 -11.55 -1.28 0.23
C LEU A 136 -12.52 -1.46 1.39
N TYR A 137 -12.26 -0.77 2.50
CA TYR A 137 -13.10 -0.79 3.71
C TYR A 137 -13.98 0.45 3.79
N TYR A 138 -14.71 0.73 2.72
CA TYR A 138 -15.65 1.84 2.72
C TYR A 138 -16.80 1.57 3.68
N LEU A 139 -16.99 2.45 4.66
CA LEU A 139 -18.14 2.43 5.56
C LEU A 139 -19.17 3.45 5.08
N PRO A 140 -20.27 3.03 4.46
CA PRO A 140 -21.30 3.95 4.00
C PRO A 140 -22.06 4.53 5.21
N THR A 141 -21.86 5.80 5.48
CA THR A 141 -22.54 6.52 6.58
C THR A 141 -23.81 7.24 6.10
N SER A 142 -24.01 7.35 4.79
CA SER A 142 -25.18 7.99 4.18
C SER A 142 -26.31 6.97 3.98
N THR A 143 -27.49 7.25 4.55
CA THR A 143 -28.70 6.47 4.32
C THR A 143 -29.32 6.66 2.93
N GLN A 144 -28.74 7.56 2.12
CA GLN A 144 -29.20 7.84 0.75
C GLN A 144 -28.53 6.92 -0.29
N LEU A 145 -27.44 6.24 0.08
CA LEU A 145 -26.75 5.32 -0.82
C LEU A 145 -27.42 3.95 -0.79
N THR A 146 -27.67 3.41 -1.96
CA THR A 146 -28.14 2.02 -2.13
C THR A 146 -26.94 1.05 -2.13
N GLY A 147 -27.19 -0.24 -1.84
CA GLY A 147 -26.15 -1.28 -1.94
C GLY A 147 -25.50 -1.30 -3.31
N VAL A 148 -26.29 -1.22 -4.39
CA VAL A 148 -25.77 -1.20 -5.78
C VAL A 148 -24.79 -0.03 -6.01
N GLN A 149 -25.11 1.17 -5.50
CA GLN A 149 -24.19 2.31 -5.64
C GLN A 149 -22.87 2.12 -4.89
N ILE A 150 -22.90 1.39 -3.78
CA ILE A 150 -21.68 1.04 -3.04
C ILE A 150 -20.85 0.00 -3.82
N GLU A 151 -21.50 -1.01 -4.37
CA GLU A 151 -20.88 -2.03 -5.23
C GLU A 151 -20.25 -1.38 -6.48
N ASP A 152 -20.98 -0.50 -7.15
CA ASP A 152 -20.49 0.26 -8.31
C ASP A 152 -19.25 1.10 -7.96
N HIS A 153 -19.20 1.67 -6.75
CA HIS A 153 -18.03 2.40 -6.29
C HIS A 153 -16.78 1.49 -6.18
N TYR A 154 -16.93 0.30 -5.62
CA TYR A 154 -15.83 -0.66 -5.53
C TYR A 154 -15.32 -1.10 -6.90
N LEU A 155 -16.25 -1.39 -7.83
CA LEU A 155 -15.90 -1.76 -9.19
C LEU A 155 -15.20 -0.61 -9.92
N ALA A 156 -15.65 0.62 -9.75
CA ALA A 156 -15.02 1.79 -10.37
C ALA A 156 -13.57 2.01 -9.89
N VAL A 157 -13.29 1.80 -8.59
CA VAL A 157 -11.92 1.86 -8.07
C VAL A 157 -11.06 0.77 -8.70
N LEU A 158 -11.56 -0.48 -8.73
CA LEU A 158 -10.83 -1.61 -9.29
C LEU A 158 -10.50 -1.40 -10.77
N ASP A 159 -11.48 -0.95 -11.56
CA ASP A 159 -11.30 -0.71 -13.00
C ASP A 159 -10.23 0.35 -13.25
N ARG A 160 -10.27 1.46 -12.52
CA ARG A 160 -9.28 2.53 -12.65
C ARG A 160 -7.86 2.07 -12.30
N VAL A 161 -7.71 1.34 -11.19
CA VAL A 161 -6.38 0.82 -10.80
C VAL A 161 -5.88 -0.20 -11.82
N ARG A 162 -6.76 -1.09 -12.31
CA ARG A 162 -6.42 -2.08 -13.33
C ARG A 162 -5.95 -1.46 -14.64
N ASP A 163 -6.48 -0.30 -15.01
CA ASP A 163 -6.06 0.40 -16.23
C ASP A 163 -4.69 1.07 -16.10
N GLU A 164 -4.19 1.25 -14.86
CA GLU A 164 -2.91 1.93 -14.57
C GLU A 164 -1.74 0.98 -14.35
N VAL A 165 -2.00 -0.29 -13.98
CA VAL A 165 -0.94 -1.26 -13.65
C VAL A 165 -1.13 -2.58 -14.40
N SER A 166 -0.02 -3.27 -14.65
CA SER A 166 -0.01 -4.57 -15.32
C SER A 166 0.08 -5.75 -14.35
N ILE A 167 0.52 -5.52 -13.12
CA ILE A 167 0.63 -6.57 -12.09
C ILE A 167 -0.74 -6.95 -11.51
N PRO A 168 -0.88 -8.18 -10.99
CA PRO A 168 -2.13 -8.67 -10.43
C PRO A 168 -2.66 -7.81 -9.27
N LEU A 169 -4.00 -7.71 -9.22
CA LEU A 169 -4.73 -6.99 -8.17
C LEU A 169 -5.62 -7.95 -7.38
N ALA A 170 -5.64 -7.82 -6.05
CA ALA A 170 -6.66 -8.39 -5.17
C ALA A 170 -7.43 -7.26 -4.50
N MET A 171 -8.75 -7.38 -4.43
CA MET A 171 -9.59 -6.49 -3.66
C MET A 171 -9.98 -7.17 -2.36
N LYS A 172 -9.60 -6.58 -1.23
CA LYS A 172 -9.99 -7.06 0.10
C LYS A 172 -11.16 -6.23 0.62
N LEU A 173 -12.27 -6.91 0.87
CA LEU A 173 -13.52 -6.31 1.31
C LEU A 173 -13.77 -6.64 2.79
N ASN A 174 -14.64 -5.87 3.43
CA ASN A 174 -15.12 -6.21 4.77
C ASN A 174 -16.10 -7.40 4.71
N PRO A 175 -16.37 -8.11 5.84
CA PRO A 175 -17.22 -9.29 5.83
C PRO A 175 -18.73 -8.99 5.72
N PHE A 176 -19.13 -7.73 5.68
CA PHE A 176 -20.53 -7.27 5.62
C PHE A 176 -20.91 -6.72 4.22
N PHE A 177 -20.19 -7.12 3.24
CA PHE A 177 -20.43 -6.77 1.85
C PHE A 177 -21.52 -7.64 1.23
#